data_d080286b2b36240a0f737c42e5739a41
#
_entry.id   d080286b2b36240a0f737c42e5739a41
#
_cell.length_a   1.000
_cell.length_b   1.000
_cell.length_c   1.000
_cell.angle_alpha   90.00
_cell.angle_beta   90.00
_cell.angle_gamma   90.00
#
_symmetry.space_group_name_H-M   'P 1'
#
loop_
_entity.id
_entity.type
_entity.pdbx_description
1 polymer ?
#
loop_
_entity_poly.entity_id
_entity_poly.type
_entity_poly.pdbx_seq_one_letter_code
_entity_poly.pdbx_strand_id
1 'polypeptide(L)'
;MATTAEIRNGLCIEWNHDIFQFVDFQHVKPGKGNAFVRCKMKSLRTGRVLEHTFPSGHEIITARVVRKPHQFLYSDDNGFNFMDQETFDQIIVEGKMIENNDLLKEGDVCDVILHEEHNLILACELPNFVVLEVTQADPNVKGNSASNVTKTCIVETGAVIKVPMFVEAGDKIKIDARTRAYMDRAYWAAKFSAVNYSKTELELHSQSRQ
;
A
#
# COMPACT_ATOMS: atom_id res chain seq x y z
N MET A 1 0.42 12.75 -25.15
CA MET A 1 -0.81 12.10 -25.66
C MET A 1 -0.42 10.76 -26.23
N ALA A 2 -1.21 9.76 -25.97
CA ALA A 2 -1.04 8.40 -26.50
C ALA A 2 -2.34 7.96 -27.17
N THR A 3 -2.32 6.82 -27.87
CA THR A 3 -3.52 6.25 -28.47
C THR A 3 -3.89 4.95 -27.77
N THR A 4 -5.11 4.47 -27.97
CA THR A 4 -5.56 3.18 -27.42
C THR A 4 -4.71 1.99 -27.88
N ALA A 5 -3.86 2.13 -28.91
CA ALA A 5 -2.92 1.10 -29.32
C ALA A 5 -1.73 0.95 -28.35
N GLU A 6 -1.45 1.98 -27.56
CA GLU A 6 -0.34 2.04 -26.61
C GLU A 6 -0.76 1.64 -25.18
N ILE A 7 -2.03 1.24 -24.98
CA ILE A 7 -2.54 0.79 -23.68
C ILE A 7 -1.76 -0.45 -23.23
N ARG A 8 -1.29 -0.38 -21.99
CA ARG A 8 -0.61 -1.48 -21.28
C ARG A 8 -0.97 -1.46 -19.81
N ASN A 9 -0.86 -2.57 -19.15
CA ASN A 9 -1.07 -2.64 -17.70
C ASN A 9 -0.10 -1.72 -16.97
N GLY A 10 -0.61 -0.95 -16.01
CA GLY A 10 0.16 0.04 -15.27
C GLY A 10 0.22 1.43 -15.90
N LEU A 11 -0.17 1.62 -17.15
CA LEU A 11 -0.27 2.95 -17.77
C LEU A 11 -1.32 3.78 -17.03
N CYS A 12 -0.97 5.02 -16.65
CA CYS A 12 -1.89 5.95 -16.03
C CYS A 12 -2.39 6.98 -17.05
N ILE A 13 -3.66 7.32 -16.93
CA ILE A 13 -4.33 8.31 -17.79
C ILE A 13 -5.17 9.29 -16.97
N GLU A 14 -5.32 10.48 -17.47
CA GLU A 14 -6.34 11.42 -17.02
C GLU A 14 -7.66 11.12 -17.74
N TRP A 15 -8.70 10.86 -16.97
CA TRP A 15 -10.02 10.60 -17.50
C TRP A 15 -11.10 11.03 -16.48
N ASN A 16 -12.11 11.78 -16.95
CA ASN A 16 -13.21 12.29 -16.11
C ASN A 16 -12.73 13.02 -14.83
N HIS A 17 -11.74 13.89 -14.94
CA HIS A 17 -11.16 14.68 -13.84
C HIS A 17 -10.53 13.83 -12.71
N ASP A 18 -10.16 12.59 -13.02
CA ASP A 18 -9.46 11.71 -12.10
C ASP A 18 -8.34 10.97 -12.83
N ILE A 19 -7.42 10.36 -12.08
CA ILE A 19 -6.32 9.59 -12.62
C ILE A 19 -6.58 8.11 -12.45
N PHE A 20 -6.60 7.42 -13.59
CA PHE A 20 -6.84 5.98 -13.66
C PHE A 20 -5.62 5.22 -14.13
N GLN A 21 -5.39 4.07 -13.52
CA GLN A 21 -4.38 3.12 -13.96
C GLN A 21 -5.05 1.93 -14.64
N PHE A 22 -4.57 1.55 -15.82
CA PHE A 22 -5.03 0.33 -16.50
C PHE A 22 -4.57 -0.91 -15.74
N VAL A 23 -5.55 -1.71 -15.31
CA VAL A 23 -5.33 -2.99 -14.62
C VAL A 23 -5.36 -4.15 -15.60
N ASP A 24 -6.29 -4.09 -16.57
CA ASP A 24 -6.48 -5.10 -17.61
C ASP A 24 -7.06 -4.47 -18.86
N PHE A 25 -6.75 -5.03 -20.03
CA PHE A 25 -7.30 -4.55 -21.29
C PHE A 25 -7.38 -5.65 -22.33
N GLN A 26 -8.36 -5.51 -23.23
CA GLN A 26 -8.57 -6.45 -24.34
C GLN A 26 -8.87 -5.69 -25.62
N HIS A 27 -8.04 -5.89 -26.65
CA HIS A 27 -8.32 -5.42 -28.00
C HIS A 27 -9.32 -6.36 -28.69
N VAL A 28 -10.46 -5.82 -29.09
CA VAL A 28 -11.52 -6.56 -29.76
C VAL A 28 -11.68 -6.09 -31.18
N LYS A 29 -11.53 -6.99 -32.13
CA LYS A 29 -11.78 -6.78 -33.57
C LYS A 29 -12.97 -7.63 -33.98
N PRO A 30 -14.21 -7.08 -33.91
CA PRO A 30 -15.39 -7.83 -34.32
C PRO A 30 -15.36 -8.08 -35.83
N GLY A 31 -15.89 -9.18 -36.27
CA GLY A 31 -15.96 -9.50 -37.74
C GLY A 31 -16.83 -8.51 -38.50
N LYS A 32 -17.77 -7.83 -37.86
CA LYS A 32 -18.57 -6.72 -38.36
C LYS A 32 -18.56 -5.58 -37.31
N GLY A 33 -18.17 -4.37 -37.70
CA GLY A 33 -18.13 -3.19 -36.87
C GLY A 33 -16.70 -2.70 -36.55
N ASN A 34 -16.62 -1.56 -35.88
CA ASN A 34 -15.35 -0.92 -35.56
C ASN A 34 -14.63 -1.67 -34.42
N ALA A 35 -13.31 -1.74 -34.51
CA ALA A 35 -12.47 -2.27 -33.43
C ALA A 35 -12.55 -1.38 -32.19
N PHE A 36 -12.46 -1.97 -31.03
CA PHE A 36 -12.47 -1.27 -29.75
C PHE A 36 -11.55 -1.94 -28.72
N VAL A 37 -11.24 -1.22 -27.65
CA VAL A 37 -10.45 -1.72 -26.52
C VAL A 37 -11.33 -1.67 -25.27
N ARG A 38 -11.60 -2.83 -24.68
CA ARG A 38 -12.27 -2.95 -23.38
C ARG A 38 -11.19 -2.89 -22.31
N CYS A 39 -11.35 -2.00 -21.35
CA CYS A 39 -10.37 -1.76 -20.30
C CYS A 39 -10.98 -1.87 -18.91
N LYS A 40 -10.21 -2.43 -17.97
CA LYS A 40 -10.45 -2.29 -16.55
C LYS A 40 -9.45 -1.26 -16.02
N MET A 41 -9.98 -0.23 -15.37
CA MET A 41 -9.18 0.87 -14.86
C MET A 41 -9.45 1.07 -13.37
N LYS A 42 -8.39 1.28 -12.57
CA LYS A 42 -8.47 1.58 -11.14
C LYS A 42 -8.20 3.08 -10.94
N SER A 43 -9.13 3.80 -10.32
CA SER A 43 -8.88 5.16 -9.85
C SER A 43 -7.78 5.13 -8.79
N LEU A 44 -6.75 5.94 -8.95
CA LEU A 44 -5.67 6.04 -7.96
C LEU A 44 -6.10 6.78 -6.70
N ARG A 45 -7.10 7.67 -6.82
CA ARG A 45 -7.62 8.46 -5.71
C ARG A 45 -8.61 7.67 -4.82
N THR A 46 -9.48 6.87 -5.44
CA THR A 46 -10.58 6.20 -4.72
C THR A 46 -10.40 4.69 -4.59
N GLY A 47 -9.42 4.12 -5.29
CA GLY A 47 -9.20 2.67 -5.36
C GLY A 47 -10.26 1.89 -6.16
N ARG A 48 -11.33 2.54 -6.62
CA ARG A 48 -12.43 1.88 -7.34
C ARG A 48 -11.99 1.42 -8.71
N VAL A 49 -12.40 0.20 -9.05
CA VAL A 49 -12.18 -0.38 -10.39
C VAL A 49 -13.46 -0.19 -11.22
N LEU A 50 -13.29 0.28 -12.43
CA LEU A 50 -14.36 0.42 -13.41
C LEU A 50 -13.96 -0.19 -14.75
N GLU A 51 -14.96 -0.59 -15.53
CA GLU A 51 -14.79 -1.04 -16.90
C GLU A 51 -15.21 0.06 -17.86
N HIS A 52 -14.40 0.32 -18.86
CA HIS A 52 -14.72 1.26 -19.93
C HIS A 52 -14.26 0.71 -21.29
N THR A 53 -14.94 1.14 -22.35
CA THR A 53 -14.62 0.72 -23.73
C THR A 53 -14.29 1.94 -24.55
N PHE A 54 -13.05 1.99 -25.04
CA PHE A 54 -12.59 3.03 -25.95
C PHE A 54 -12.65 2.55 -27.40
N PRO A 55 -13.05 3.41 -28.36
CA PRO A 55 -12.86 3.12 -29.79
C PRO A 55 -11.37 2.88 -30.09
N SER A 56 -11.07 1.99 -31.04
CA SER A 56 -9.69 1.81 -31.50
C SER A 56 -9.17 3.09 -32.16
N GLY A 57 -7.95 3.50 -31.79
CA GLY A 57 -7.35 4.76 -32.26
C GLY A 57 -7.79 6.01 -31.52
N HIS A 58 -8.59 5.88 -30.44
CA HIS A 58 -8.96 7.02 -29.59
C HIS A 58 -7.72 7.59 -28.88
N GLU A 59 -7.62 8.91 -28.84
CA GLU A 59 -6.54 9.60 -28.13
C GLU A 59 -6.82 9.59 -26.62
N ILE A 60 -5.79 9.29 -25.83
CA ILE A 60 -5.81 9.27 -24.38
C ILE A 60 -4.75 10.22 -23.83
N ILE A 61 -5.08 10.93 -22.76
CA ILE A 61 -4.15 11.81 -22.06
C ILE A 61 -3.42 10.96 -21.01
N THR A 62 -2.13 10.76 -21.20
CA THR A 62 -1.32 10.01 -20.23
C THR A 62 -0.96 10.88 -19.05
N ALA A 63 -1.06 10.31 -17.85
CA ALA A 63 -0.63 10.94 -16.59
C ALA A 63 0.69 10.33 -16.13
N ARG A 64 1.65 11.15 -15.76
CA ARG A 64 2.91 10.71 -15.20
C ARG A 64 2.80 10.60 -13.69
N VAL A 65 2.78 9.37 -13.21
CA VAL A 65 2.60 9.05 -11.80
C VAL A 65 3.89 8.44 -11.27
N VAL A 66 4.38 9.00 -10.17
CA VAL A 66 5.57 8.53 -9.48
C VAL A 66 5.20 8.04 -8.07
N ARG A 67 5.93 7.03 -7.60
CA ARG A 67 5.85 6.51 -6.23
C ARG A 67 7.13 6.89 -5.53
N LYS A 68 7.00 7.55 -4.37
CA LYS A 68 8.13 7.95 -3.56
C LYS A 68 7.98 7.46 -2.13
N PRO A 69 9.01 6.86 -1.54
CA PRO A 69 8.98 6.42 -0.15
C PRO A 69 9.03 7.64 0.78
N HIS A 70 8.05 7.75 1.67
CA HIS A 70 7.97 8.77 2.69
C HIS A 70 7.84 8.12 4.07
N GLN A 71 8.53 8.67 5.05
CA GLN A 71 8.42 8.23 6.43
C GLN A 71 7.30 8.97 7.14
N PHE A 72 6.40 8.23 7.77
CA PHE A 72 5.36 8.83 8.64
C PHE A 72 6.00 9.37 9.91
N LEU A 73 5.71 10.62 10.23
CA LEU A 73 6.22 11.30 11.42
C LEU A 73 5.18 11.30 12.55
N TYR A 74 4.05 11.94 12.31
CA TYR A 74 2.95 12.07 13.26
C TYR A 74 1.66 12.49 12.55
N SER A 75 0.52 12.38 13.26
CA SER A 75 -0.77 12.91 12.80
C SER A 75 -1.19 14.10 13.67
N ASP A 76 -1.84 15.08 13.04
CA ASP A 76 -2.44 16.24 13.68
C ASP A 76 -3.84 16.53 13.11
N ASP A 77 -4.46 17.64 13.52
CA ASP A 77 -5.80 18.05 13.04
C ASP A 77 -5.85 18.32 11.53
N ASN A 78 -4.71 18.60 10.88
CA ASN A 78 -4.60 18.88 9.46
C ASN A 78 -4.42 17.62 8.62
N GLY A 79 -3.96 16.51 9.23
CA GLY A 79 -3.74 15.22 8.57
C GLY A 79 -2.52 14.46 9.08
N PHE A 80 -1.95 13.68 8.19
CA PHE A 80 -0.79 12.83 8.44
C PHE A 80 0.46 13.47 7.85
N ASN A 81 1.45 13.73 8.70
CA ASN A 81 2.70 14.37 8.32
C ASN A 81 3.72 13.31 7.91
N PHE A 82 4.23 13.42 6.69
CA PHE A 82 5.23 12.54 6.11
C PHE A 82 6.47 13.31 5.69
N MET A 83 7.61 12.65 5.69
CA MET A 83 8.90 13.19 5.25
C MET A 83 9.45 12.33 4.10
N ASP A 84 9.77 12.97 2.98
CA ASP A 84 10.48 12.32 1.87
C ASP A 84 11.85 11.86 2.35
N GLN A 85 12.22 10.61 2.09
CA GLN A 85 13.49 10.04 2.56
C GLN A 85 14.72 10.53 1.76
N GLU A 86 14.51 11.12 0.59
CA GLU A 86 15.58 11.63 -0.26
C GLU A 86 15.81 13.13 -0.07
N THR A 87 14.72 13.92 -0.07
CA THR A 87 14.81 15.39 -0.01
C THR A 87 14.61 15.95 1.39
N PHE A 88 14.07 15.15 2.31
CA PHE A 88 13.68 15.52 3.68
C PHE A 88 12.56 16.59 3.73
N ASP A 89 11.90 16.82 2.60
CA ASP A 89 10.74 17.70 2.55
C ASP A 89 9.55 17.06 3.28
N GLN A 90 8.79 17.90 3.99
CA GLN A 90 7.59 17.45 4.68
C GLN A 90 6.35 17.72 3.85
N ILE A 91 5.45 16.75 3.84
CA ILE A 91 4.14 16.85 3.18
C ILE A 91 3.04 16.42 4.14
N ILE A 92 1.85 16.98 3.96
CA ILE A 92 0.65 16.58 4.71
C ILE A 92 -0.26 15.80 3.78
N VAL A 93 -0.66 14.61 4.22
CA VAL A 93 -1.58 13.72 3.49
C VAL A 93 -2.90 13.65 4.25
N GLU A 94 -4.01 13.91 3.56
CA GLU A 94 -5.33 13.77 4.17
C GLU A 94 -5.65 12.30 4.49
N GLY A 95 -6.23 12.04 5.66
CA GLY A 95 -6.52 10.68 6.12
C GLY A 95 -7.38 9.84 5.15
N LYS A 96 -8.24 10.48 4.33
CA LYS A 96 -9.03 9.80 3.30
C LYS A 96 -8.20 9.24 2.13
N MET A 97 -6.96 9.71 1.96
CA MET A 97 -6.02 9.23 0.94
C MET A 97 -5.17 8.05 1.40
N ILE A 98 -5.31 7.66 2.68
CA ILE A 98 -4.58 6.57 3.30
C ILE A 98 -5.57 5.48 3.68
N GLU A 99 -5.53 4.35 3.00
CA GLU A 99 -6.36 3.19 3.34
C GLU A 99 -5.81 2.54 4.62
N ASN A 100 -6.70 2.25 5.60
CA ASN A 100 -6.32 1.67 6.89
C ASN A 100 -5.28 2.51 7.67
N ASN A 101 -5.43 3.83 7.68
CA ASN A 101 -4.54 4.77 8.37
C ASN A 101 -4.40 4.52 9.87
N ASP A 102 -5.35 3.82 10.49
CA ASP A 102 -5.32 3.39 11.89
C ASP A 102 -4.27 2.30 12.19
N LEU A 103 -3.68 1.69 11.16
CA LEU A 103 -2.56 0.75 11.30
C LEU A 103 -1.20 1.43 11.22
N LEU A 104 -1.16 2.72 10.90
CA LEU A 104 0.07 3.46 10.67
C LEU A 104 0.74 3.82 12.00
N LYS A 105 2.03 3.51 12.09
CA LYS A 105 2.87 3.80 13.25
C LYS A 105 3.96 4.81 12.88
N GLU A 106 4.31 5.69 13.80
CA GLU A 106 5.44 6.61 13.64
C GLU A 106 6.73 5.88 13.26
N GLY A 107 7.39 6.38 12.21
CA GLY A 107 8.58 5.78 11.64
C GLY A 107 8.32 4.80 10.49
N ASP A 108 7.08 4.40 10.23
CA ASP A 108 6.75 3.54 9.09
C ASP A 108 7.01 4.26 7.76
N VAL A 109 7.50 3.51 6.77
CA VAL A 109 7.74 4.01 5.42
C VAL A 109 6.59 3.61 4.51
N CYS A 110 5.94 4.61 3.93
CA CYS A 110 4.80 4.46 3.04
C CYS A 110 5.14 4.95 1.63
N ASP A 111 4.49 4.39 0.63
CA ASP A 111 4.62 4.86 -0.75
C ASP A 111 3.59 5.96 -1.03
N VAL A 112 4.06 7.20 -1.16
CA VAL A 112 3.21 8.31 -1.60
C VAL A 112 3.16 8.33 -3.13
N ILE A 113 1.95 8.29 -3.65
CA ILE A 113 1.65 8.30 -5.09
C ILE A 113 1.36 9.72 -5.51
N LEU A 114 2.22 10.27 -6.37
CA LEU A 114 2.19 11.66 -6.82
C LEU A 114 1.96 11.74 -8.32
N HIS A 115 1.14 12.70 -8.74
CA HIS A 115 1.09 13.15 -10.13
C HIS A 115 2.25 14.12 -10.36
N GLU A 116 3.24 13.72 -11.17
CA GLU A 116 4.51 14.46 -11.29
C GLU A 116 4.34 15.88 -11.83
N GLU A 117 3.51 16.05 -12.86
CA GLU A 117 3.35 17.36 -13.53
C GLU A 117 2.66 18.40 -12.63
N HIS A 118 1.76 17.99 -11.75
CA HIS A 118 1.00 18.88 -10.88
C HIS A 118 1.43 18.82 -9.42
N ASN A 119 2.40 17.97 -9.08
CA ASN A 119 2.83 17.69 -7.72
C ASN A 119 1.65 17.40 -6.77
N LEU A 120 0.64 16.70 -7.30
CA LEU A 120 -0.60 16.40 -6.58
C LEU A 120 -0.52 15.03 -5.95
N ILE A 121 -0.78 14.95 -4.65
CA ILE A 121 -0.88 13.67 -3.93
C ILE A 121 -2.17 12.97 -4.36
N LEU A 122 -2.07 11.74 -4.85
CA LEU A 122 -3.20 10.93 -5.29
C LEU A 122 -3.62 9.94 -4.23
N ALA A 123 -2.66 9.27 -3.61
CA ALA A 123 -2.87 8.30 -2.54
C ALA A 123 -1.57 8.09 -1.74
N CYS A 124 -1.70 7.49 -0.57
CA CYS A 124 -0.59 6.98 0.21
C CYS A 124 -0.87 5.51 0.56
N GLU A 125 0.01 4.63 0.13
CA GLU A 125 -0.10 3.19 0.35
C GLU A 125 0.81 2.78 1.51
N LEU A 126 0.24 2.10 2.51
CA LEU A 126 1.01 1.49 3.59
C LEU A 126 1.89 0.35 3.04
N PRO A 127 2.95 -0.03 3.76
CA PRO A 127 3.68 -1.26 3.43
C PRO A 127 2.71 -2.46 3.49
N ASN A 128 2.99 -3.51 2.70
CA ASN A 128 2.10 -4.68 2.64
C ASN A 128 1.83 -5.30 4.02
N PHE A 129 2.80 -5.20 4.92
CA PHE A 129 2.71 -5.73 6.28
C PHE A 129 3.19 -4.68 7.28
N VAL A 130 2.47 -4.57 8.39
CA VAL A 130 2.86 -3.76 9.55
C VAL A 130 3.09 -4.66 10.75
N VAL A 131 3.98 -4.25 11.64
CA VAL A 131 4.26 -4.96 12.90
C VAL A 131 3.87 -4.07 14.05
N LEU A 132 2.82 -4.47 14.78
CA LEU A 132 2.25 -3.70 15.87
C LEU A 132 2.20 -4.52 17.17
N GLU A 133 2.35 -3.84 18.30
CA GLU A 133 2.25 -4.46 19.62
C GLU A 133 0.79 -4.48 20.09
N VAL A 134 0.36 -5.62 20.64
CA VAL A 134 -0.97 -5.78 21.21
C VAL A 134 -1.00 -5.12 22.59
N THR A 135 -1.83 -4.09 22.77
CA THR A 135 -2.01 -3.41 24.06
C THR A 135 -3.08 -4.07 24.91
N GLN A 136 -4.15 -4.56 24.28
CA GLN A 136 -5.25 -5.25 24.95
C GLN A 136 -5.73 -6.43 24.10
N ALA A 137 -6.04 -7.53 24.76
CA ALA A 137 -6.64 -8.69 24.10
C ALA A 137 -7.84 -9.17 24.94
N ASP A 138 -8.94 -9.50 24.25
CA ASP A 138 -10.10 -10.07 24.91
C ASP A 138 -9.74 -11.36 25.67
N PRO A 139 -10.38 -11.62 26.83
CA PRO A 139 -10.14 -12.85 27.56
C PRO A 139 -10.55 -14.08 26.74
N ASN A 140 -9.81 -15.17 26.93
CA ASN A 140 -10.07 -16.43 26.26
C ASN A 140 -11.38 -17.04 26.78
N VAL A 141 -12.52 -16.78 26.14
CA VAL A 141 -13.79 -17.44 26.47
C VAL A 141 -13.82 -18.78 25.73
N LYS A 142 -13.68 -19.87 26.47
CA LYS A 142 -13.86 -21.24 25.95
C LYS A 142 -15.33 -21.47 25.63
N GLY A 143 -15.75 -21.22 24.40
CA GLY A 143 -17.02 -21.74 23.86
C GLY A 143 -16.80 -23.09 23.21
N ASN A 144 -17.79 -23.97 23.33
CA ASN A 144 -17.78 -25.39 22.89
C ASN A 144 -17.81 -25.57 21.36
N SER A 145 -17.24 -24.72 20.54
CA SER A 145 -17.27 -24.88 19.08
C SER A 145 -15.86 -24.97 18.49
N ALA A 146 -15.71 -26.03 17.71
CA ALA A 146 -14.51 -26.46 17.01
C ALA A 146 -13.83 -25.39 16.14
N SER A 147 -12.52 -25.49 16.05
CA SER A 147 -11.58 -24.99 15.02
C SER A 147 -11.82 -23.56 14.48
N ASN A 148 -10.85 -22.68 14.68
CA ASN A 148 -10.75 -21.27 14.24
C ASN A 148 -11.46 -20.23 15.12
N VAL A 149 -11.43 -20.38 16.43
CA VAL A 149 -11.90 -19.33 17.33
C VAL A 149 -10.89 -18.19 17.32
N THR A 150 -11.34 -17.02 16.86
CA THR A 150 -10.58 -15.77 16.91
C THR A 150 -11.11 -14.88 18.02
N LYS A 151 -10.26 -14.06 18.59
CA LYS A 151 -10.62 -13.00 19.54
C LYS A 151 -10.24 -11.64 19.00
N THR A 152 -10.79 -10.60 19.60
CA THR A 152 -10.46 -9.21 19.27
C THR A 152 -9.29 -8.76 20.12
N CYS A 153 -8.37 -8.01 19.53
CA CYS A 153 -7.32 -7.30 20.25
C CYS A 153 -7.25 -5.84 19.77
N ILE A 154 -6.70 -4.99 20.63
CA ILE A 154 -6.37 -3.59 20.32
C ILE A 154 -4.84 -3.53 20.27
N VAL A 155 -4.32 -2.92 19.21
CA VAL A 155 -2.88 -2.71 19.01
C VAL A 155 -2.47 -1.30 19.44
N GLU A 156 -1.16 -1.04 19.51
CA GLU A 156 -0.56 0.22 19.99
C GLU A 156 -1.06 1.48 19.26
N THR A 157 -1.51 1.35 18.03
CA THR A 157 -2.10 2.44 17.23
C THR A 157 -3.58 2.67 17.52
N GLY A 158 -4.20 1.84 18.38
CA GLY A 158 -5.63 1.86 18.67
C GLY A 158 -6.50 1.05 17.71
N ALA A 159 -5.93 0.48 16.66
CA ALA A 159 -6.66 -0.34 15.70
C ALA A 159 -7.15 -1.65 16.34
N VAL A 160 -8.34 -2.09 15.88
CA VAL A 160 -8.98 -3.32 16.36
C VAL A 160 -8.75 -4.44 15.35
N ILE A 161 -8.10 -5.53 15.76
CA ILE A 161 -7.70 -6.65 14.89
C ILE A 161 -8.26 -7.97 15.43
N LYS A 162 -8.68 -8.85 14.52
CA LYS A 162 -9.04 -10.24 14.87
C LYS A 162 -7.81 -11.12 14.85
N VAL A 163 -7.54 -11.80 15.97
CA VAL A 163 -6.35 -12.63 16.15
C VAL A 163 -6.72 -14.01 16.70
N PRO A 164 -5.86 -15.03 16.53
CA PRO A 164 -6.03 -16.33 17.17
C PRO A 164 -6.05 -16.21 18.70
N MET A 165 -6.66 -17.19 19.37
CA MET A 165 -6.84 -17.20 20.83
C MET A 165 -5.54 -17.13 21.64
N PHE A 166 -4.43 -17.60 21.07
CA PHE A 166 -3.12 -17.64 21.76
C PHE A 166 -2.38 -16.30 21.80
N VAL A 167 -2.86 -15.26 21.10
CA VAL A 167 -2.24 -13.93 21.11
C VAL A 167 -2.63 -13.22 22.40
N GLU A 168 -1.65 -12.65 23.11
CA GLU A 168 -1.84 -11.96 24.38
C GLU A 168 -1.34 -10.51 24.31
N ALA A 169 -1.70 -9.72 25.30
CA ALA A 169 -1.17 -8.36 25.45
C ALA A 169 0.36 -8.41 25.62
N GLY A 170 1.08 -7.50 24.91
CA GLY A 170 2.54 -7.48 24.82
C GLY A 170 3.11 -8.28 23.65
N ASP A 171 2.29 -9.10 22.96
CA ASP A 171 2.75 -9.76 21.74
C ASP A 171 2.89 -8.74 20.59
N LYS A 172 3.97 -8.89 19.79
CA LYS A 172 4.11 -8.19 18.52
C LYS A 172 3.56 -9.05 17.39
N ILE A 173 2.63 -8.51 16.64
CA ILE A 173 1.94 -9.22 15.59
C ILE A 173 2.19 -8.57 14.23
N LYS A 174 2.36 -9.41 13.21
CA LYS A 174 2.42 -9.00 11.80
C LYS A 174 1.02 -9.05 11.22
N ILE A 175 0.61 -7.92 10.64
CA ILE A 175 -0.73 -7.72 10.08
C ILE A 175 -0.57 -7.40 8.59
N ASP A 176 -1.40 -7.99 7.75
CA ASP A 176 -1.55 -7.56 6.35
C ASP A 176 -2.30 -6.22 6.34
N ALA A 177 -1.63 -5.16 5.86
CA ALA A 177 -2.17 -3.80 5.92
C ALA A 177 -3.43 -3.60 5.05
N ARG A 178 -3.62 -4.39 3.99
CA ARG A 178 -4.75 -4.26 3.07
C ARG A 178 -6.00 -4.96 3.60
N THR A 179 -5.82 -6.21 4.08
CA THR A 179 -6.92 -7.07 4.51
C THR A 179 -7.20 -6.95 6.00
N ARG A 180 -6.32 -6.29 6.77
CA ARG A 180 -6.32 -6.21 8.24
C ARG A 180 -6.26 -7.60 8.90
N ALA A 181 -5.73 -8.58 8.19
CA ALA A 181 -5.64 -9.95 8.66
C ALA A 181 -4.36 -10.16 9.48
N TYR A 182 -4.51 -10.85 10.62
CA TYR A 182 -3.36 -11.38 11.35
C TYR A 182 -2.61 -12.39 10.47
N MET A 183 -1.29 -12.26 10.38
CA MET A 183 -0.43 -13.15 9.61
C MET A 183 0.39 -14.05 10.52
N ASP A 184 1.16 -13.47 11.45
CA ASP A 184 2.05 -14.21 12.34
C ASP A 184 2.47 -13.37 13.57
N ARG A 185 3.13 -13.99 14.53
CA ARG A 185 3.85 -13.30 15.61
C ARG A 185 5.22 -12.81 15.10
N ALA A 186 5.57 -11.58 15.40
CA ALA A 186 6.80 -10.94 14.91
C ALA A 186 8.06 -11.29 15.73
N TYR A 187 8.15 -12.47 16.36
CA TYR A 187 9.30 -12.86 17.18
C TYR A 187 10.64 -12.89 16.45
N TRP A 188 10.64 -12.94 15.10
CA TRP A 188 11.85 -13.17 14.30
C TRP A 188 12.36 -11.95 13.53
N ALA A 189 11.57 -10.88 13.37
CA ALA A 189 11.98 -9.74 12.56
C ALA A 189 13.16 -8.94 13.14
N ALA A 190 13.29 -8.90 14.46
CA ALA A 190 14.40 -8.18 15.11
C ALA A 190 15.77 -8.86 14.98
N LYS A 191 15.84 -10.18 14.68
CA LYS A 191 17.12 -10.90 14.51
C LYS A 191 17.64 -10.89 13.08
N PHE A 192 16.78 -10.78 12.08
CA PHE A 192 17.21 -10.84 10.68
C PHE A 192 17.63 -9.47 10.11
N SER A 193 17.10 -8.35 10.60
CA SER A 193 17.57 -7.02 10.19
C SER A 193 18.99 -6.73 10.72
N ALA A 194 19.34 -7.24 11.91
CA ALA A 194 20.68 -7.07 12.47
C ALA A 194 21.75 -7.97 11.82
N VAL A 195 21.34 -9.11 11.24
CA VAL A 195 22.29 -10.05 10.60
C VAL A 195 22.65 -9.63 9.17
N ASN A 196 21.77 -8.94 8.46
CA ASN A 196 22.08 -8.48 7.10
C ASN A 196 23.00 -7.25 7.05
N TYR A 197 22.98 -6.41 8.10
CA TYR A 197 23.95 -5.29 8.17
C TYR A 197 25.38 -5.74 8.49
N SER A 198 25.56 -6.82 9.24
CA SER A 198 26.91 -7.30 9.61
C SER A 198 27.61 -8.10 8.50
N LYS A 199 26.87 -8.63 7.53
CA LYS A 199 27.49 -9.39 6.42
C LYS A 199 28.06 -8.49 5.32
N THR A 200 27.47 -7.32 5.10
CA THR A 200 27.93 -6.37 4.07
C THR A 200 29.20 -5.62 4.51
N GLU A 201 29.38 -5.38 5.82
CA GLU A 201 30.62 -4.75 6.33
C GLU A 201 31.82 -5.71 6.38
N LEU A 202 31.58 -7.00 6.56
CA LEU A 202 32.67 -8.01 6.57
C LEU A 202 33.22 -8.32 5.17
N GLU A 203 32.44 -8.19 4.12
CA GLU A 203 32.88 -8.39 2.73
C GLU A 203 33.69 -7.19 2.20
N LEU A 204 33.39 -5.96 2.66
CA LEU A 204 34.15 -4.77 2.28
C LEU A 204 35.56 -4.69 2.93
N HIS A 205 35.77 -5.33 4.08
CA HIS A 205 37.08 -5.35 4.75
C HIS A 205 37.98 -6.49 4.28
N SER A 206 37.47 -7.47 3.55
CA SER A 206 38.28 -8.57 3.01
C SER A 206 38.93 -8.24 1.64
N GLN A 207 38.45 -7.22 0.93
CA GLN A 207 39.00 -6.82 -0.38
C GLN A 207 40.09 -5.73 -0.32
N SER A 208 40.35 -5.16 0.85
CA SER A 208 41.39 -4.12 1.02
C SER A 208 42.76 -4.65 1.53
N ARG A 209 42.94 -5.99 1.54
CA ARG A 209 44.22 -6.64 1.92
C ARG A 209 44.68 -7.66 0.88
N GLN A 210 44.73 -7.25 -0.37
CA GLN A 210 45.56 -7.91 -1.38
C GLN A 210 46.31 -6.86 -2.20
#